data_d988ce9479f2082f3c638bdff5a892ad
#
_entry.id   d988ce9479f2082f3c638bdff5a892ad
#
_cell.length_a   1.000
_cell.length_b   1.000
_cell.length_c   1.000
_cell.angle_alpha   90.00
_cell.angle_beta   90.00
_cell.angle_gamma   90.00
#
_symmetry.space_group_name_H-M   'P 1'
#
loop_
_entity.id
_entity.type
_entity.pdbx_description
1 polymer ?
#
loop_
_entity_poly.entity_id
_entity_poly.type
_entity_poly.pdbx_seq_one_letter_code
_entity_poly.pdbx_strand_id
1 'polypeptide(L)'
;SSPRRLAAIVSDVACATEAVHEVKRGPKAQIAFDADGNPTKAAAGFARKCGIDASELTRKVDEDGNEYVFAERNVPSEPAMPILSALGHDVIAAIEWPNYRSQRWGSEHETFVRPIRWICSLLGSEVVPVTYADVTSGNTTRGHRVLAPGEHAVAEPAAYEQVLKDSYVLGAEAREAAIREGIAAIEAERPGSHVDTPARIFDEVVNLCE
;
A
#
# COMPACT_ATOMS: atom_id res chain seq x y z
N SER A 1 13.26 -6.53 -0.01
CA SER A 1 13.68 -5.70 1.13
C SER A 1 15.19 -5.71 1.31
N SER A 2 15.74 -4.73 2.02
CA SER A 2 17.12 -4.70 2.47
C SER A 2 17.15 -4.23 3.94
N PRO A 3 18.30 -4.29 4.66
CA PRO A 3 18.39 -3.88 6.05
C PRO A 3 17.90 -2.45 6.35
N ARG A 4 17.84 -1.59 5.33
CA ARG A 4 17.48 -0.18 5.49
C ARG A 4 16.23 0.24 4.73
N ARG A 5 15.52 -0.68 4.05
CA ARG A 5 14.35 -0.34 3.24
C ARG A 5 13.32 -1.44 3.14
N LEU A 6 12.08 -1.03 3.06
CA LEU A 6 10.98 -1.82 2.57
C LEU A 6 10.57 -1.25 1.21
N ALA A 7 10.23 -2.11 0.30
CA ALA A 7 9.69 -1.71 -1.00
C ALA A 7 8.58 -2.68 -1.40
N ALA A 8 7.57 -2.15 -2.03
CA ALA A 8 6.51 -2.89 -2.71
C ALA A 8 6.36 -2.31 -4.12
N ILE A 9 6.31 -3.18 -5.10
CA ILE A 9 6.01 -2.82 -6.50
C ILE A 9 4.73 -3.55 -6.86
N VAL A 10 3.76 -2.80 -7.34
CA VAL A 10 2.45 -3.31 -7.75
C VAL A 10 2.29 -3.06 -9.23
N SER A 11 2.05 -4.13 -9.99
CA SER A 11 1.77 -4.07 -11.42
C SER A 11 0.30 -3.81 -11.69
N ASP A 12 0.01 -3.30 -12.87
CA ASP A 12 -1.35 -3.16 -13.40
C ASP A 12 -2.30 -2.32 -12.52
N VAL A 13 -1.75 -1.28 -11.86
CA VAL A 13 -2.55 -0.34 -11.08
C VAL A 13 -3.43 0.47 -12.05
N ALA A 14 -4.75 0.40 -11.86
CA ALA A 14 -5.68 1.18 -12.65
C ALA A 14 -5.47 2.68 -12.44
N CYS A 15 -5.52 3.47 -13.50
CA CYS A 15 -5.37 4.94 -13.42
C CYS A 15 -6.55 5.63 -12.71
N ALA A 16 -7.70 4.96 -12.64
CA ALA A 16 -8.89 5.44 -11.96
C ALA A 16 -9.76 4.25 -11.52
N THR A 17 -10.65 4.49 -10.57
CA THR A 17 -11.70 3.52 -10.21
C THR A 17 -12.72 3.40 -11.34
N GLU A 18 -13.44 2.30 -11.39
CA GLU A 18 -14.58 2.18 -12.29
C GLU A 18 -15.76 3.01 -11.76
N ALA A 19 -16.52 3.61 -12.69
CA ALA A 19 -17.79 4.20 -12.32
C ALA A 19 -18.78 3.07 -12.00
N VAL A 20 -19.42 3.13 -10.84
CA VAL A 20 -20.32 2.08 -10.38
C VAL A 20 -21.71 2.64 -10.14
N HIS A 21 -22.72 1.96 -10.65
CA HIS A 21 -24.11 2.21 -10.29
C HIS A 21 -24.47 1.33 -9.08
N GLU A 22 -24.45 1.92 -7.89
CA GLU A 22 -24.81 1.23 -6.66
C GLU A 22 -26.32 1.22 -6.47
N VAL A 23 -26.89 0.03 -6.24
CA VAL A 23 -28.29 -0.16 -5.88
C VAL A 23 -28.34 -0.88 -4.53
N LYS A 24 -28.88 -0.21 -3.52
CA LYS A 24 -29.04 -0.79 -2.18
C LYS A 24 -30.51 -0.94 -1.83
N ARG A 25 -30.91 -2.15 -1.41
CA ARG A 25 -32.26 -2.43 -0.92
C ARG A 25 -32.41 -1.94 0.51
N GLY A 26 -33.48 -1.18 0.75
CA GLY A 26 -33.86 -0.65 2.05
C GLY A 26 -35.05 -1.36 2.70
N PRO A 27 -35.75 -0.71 3.62
CA PRO A 27 -36.93 -1.26 4.27
C PRO A 27 -38.11 -1.42 3.30
N LYS A 28 -39.15 -2.19 3.73
CA LYS A 28 -40.40 -2.29 2.97
C LYS A 28 -41.04 -0.92 2.81
N ALA A 29 -41.65 -0.67 1.65
CA ALA A 29 -42.26 0.62 1.33
C ALA A 29 -43.31 1.06 2.37
N GLN A 30 -44.08 0.12 2.91
CA GLN A 30 -45.04 0.35 3.97
C GLN A 30 -44.45 0.88 5.30
N ILE A 31 -43.15 0.63 5.55
CA ILE A 31 -42.42 1.12 6.71
C ILE A 31 -41.70 2.42 6.38
N ALA A 32 -41.26 2.54 5.14
CA ALA A 32 -40.48 3.67 4.65
C ALA A 32 -41.32 4.93 4.42
N PHE A 33 -42.62 4.77 4.12
CA PHE A 33 -43.53 5.88 3.86
C PHE A 33 -44.77 5.76 4.74
N ASP A 34 -45.32 6.90 5.15
CA ASP A 34 -46.58 6.97 5.87
C ASP A 34 -47.81 6.89 4.90
N ALA A 35 -49.03 6.96 5.47
CA ALA A 35 -50.26 6.90 4.69
C ALA A 35 -50.41 8.06 3.68
N ASP A 36 -49.75 9.19 3.94
CA ASP A 36 -49.73 10.37 3.08
C ASP A 36 -48.59 10.35 2.05
N GLY A 37 -47.77 9.29 2.08
CA GLY A 37 -46.63 9.11 1.18
C GLY A 37 -45.37 9.87 1.59
N ASN A 38 -45.31 10.43 2.80
CA ASN A 38 -44.13 11.10 3.28
C ASN A 38 -43.09 10.11 3.82
N PRO A 39 -41.78 10.39 3.66
CA PRO A 39 -40.73 9.51 4.16
C PRO A 39 -40.73 9.48 5.71
N THR A 40 -40.78 8.30 6.28
CA THR A 40 -40.67 8.07 7.71
C THR A 40 -39.19 8.21 8.17
N LYS A 41 -38.99 8.14 9.50
CA LYS A 41 -37.65 8.10 10.09
C LYS A 41 -36.82 6.91 9.54
N ALA A 42 -37.47 5.81 9.19
CA ALA A 42 -36.79 4.64 8.61
C ALA A 42 -36.26 4.92 7.21
N ALA A 43 -37.06 5.57 6.34
CA ALA A 43 -36.61 6.01 5.02
C ALA A 43 -35.49 7.06 5.11
N ALA A 44 -35.66 8.08 5.95
CA ALA A 44 -34.66 9.13 6.16
C ALA A 44 -33.33 8.57 6.70
N GLY A 45 -33.39 7.60 7.63
CA GLY A 45 -32.21 6.93 8.16
C GLY A 45 -31.48 6.09 7.10
N PHE A 46 -32.24 5.38 6.27
CA PHE A 46 -31.69 4.59 5.18
C PHE A 46 -31.08 5.47 4.08
N ALA A 47 -31.76 6.53 3.63
CA ALA A 47 -31.26 7.48 2.66
C ALA A 47 -29.94 8.12 3.12
N ARG A 48 -29.88 8.59 4.39
CA ARG A 48 -28.65 9.14 4.99
C ARG A 48 -27.51 8.13 4.99
N LYS A 49 -27.77 6.86 5.33
CA LYS A 49 -26.76 5.79 5.29
C LYS A 49 -26.24 5.53 3.88
N CYS A 50 -27.09 5.74 2.86
CA CYS A 50 -26.73 5.57 1.46
C CYS A 50 -26.12 6.85 0.83
N GLY A 51 -26.12 7.97 1.55
CA GLY A 51 -25.59 9.26 1.07
C GLY A 51 -26.45 9.93 0.02
N ILE A 52 -27.77 9.71 0.04
CA ILE A 52 -28.76 10.35 -0.86
C ILE A 52 -29.86 11.03 -0.04
N ASP A 53 -30.68 11.87 -0.69
CA ASP A 53 -31.87 12.44 -0.07
C ASP A 53 -33.01 11.41 -0.03
N ALA A 54 -33.89 11.53 0.96
CA ALA A 54 -35.04 10.62 1.08
C ALA A 54 -36.03 10.73 -0.09
N SER A 55 -36.06 11.85 -0.79
CA SER A 55 -36.84 12.07 -2.02
C SER A 55 -36.30 11.32 -3.24
N GLU A 56 -35.03 10.91 -3.21
CA GLU A 56 -34.38 10.14 -4.29
C GLU A 56 -34.58 8.61 -4.14
N LEU A 57 -35.24 8.16 -3.07
CA LEU A 57 -35.57 6.76 -2.88
C LEU A 57 -36.62 6.32 -3.91
N THR A 58 -36.31 5.23 -4.63
CA THR A 58 -37.23 4.59 -5.55
C THR A 58 -37.96 3.44 -4.91
N ARG A 59 -39.20 3.17 -5.32
CA ARG A 59 -39.99 2.01 -4.89
C ARG A 59 -39.97 0.96 -5.96
N LYS A 60 -39.61 -0.26 -5.61
CA LYS A 60 -39.62 -1.41 -6.54
C LYS A 60 -40.12 -2.66 -5.82
N VAL A 61 -40.83 -3.47 -6.56
CA VAL A 61 -41.24 -4.83 -6.11
C VAL A 61 -40.02 -5.74 -6.29
N ASP A 62 -39.63 -6.42 -5.23
CA ASP A 62 -38.53 -7.38 -5.24
C ASP A 62 -39.05 -8.80 -5.61
N GLU A 63 -38.13 -9.74 -5.75
CA GLU A 63 -38.41 -11.14 -6.14
C GLU A 63 -39.38 -11.84 -5.17
N ASP A 64 -39.48 -11.40 -3.93
CA ASP A 64 -40.38 -11.91 -2.91
C ASP A 64 -41.82 -11.36 -3.03
N GLY A 65 -42.09 -10.52 -4.05
CA GLY A 65 -43.40 -9.91 -4.29
C GLY A 65 -43.75 -8.75 -3.36
N ASN A 66 -42.85 -8.34 -2.47
CA ASN A 66 -43.03 -7.18 -1.61
C ASN A 66 -42.40 -5.93 -2.23
N GLU A 67 -43.01 -4.77 -1.94
CA GLU A 67 -42.46 -3.49 -2.36
C GLU A 67 -41.44 -2.98 -1.33
N TYR A 68 -40.25 -2.64 -1.81
CA TYR A 68 -39.16 -2.09 -1.01
C TYR A 68 -38.74 -0.72 -1.55
N VAL A 69 -38.06 0.05 -0.71
CA VAL A 69 -37.34 1.24 -1.17
C VAL A 69 -35.93 0.87 -1.58
N PHE A 70 -35.45 1.51 -2.64
CA PHE A 70 -34.10 1.34 -3.16
C PHE A 70 -33.42 2.71 -3.19
N ALA A 71 -32.17 2.71 -2.78
CA ALA A 71 -31.25 3.83 -2.98
C ALA A 71 -30.36 3.52 -4.17
N GLU A 72 -30.44 4.35 -5.18
CA GLU A 72 -29.63 4.23 -6.39
C GLU A 72 -28.67 5.42 -6.44
N ARG A 73 -27.39 5.13 -6.57
CA ARG A 73 -26.37 6.16 -6.65
C ARG A 73 -25.35 5.84 -7.72
N ASN A 74 -25.07 6.80 -8.56
CA ASN A 74 -23.94 6.74 -9.46
C ASN A 74 -22.69 7.22 -8.72
N VAL A 75 -21.75 6.32 -8.49
CA VAL A 75 -20.42 6.64 -7.97
C VAL A 75 -19.54 6.92 -9.18
N PRO A 76 -19.10 8.14 -9.40
CA PRO A 76 -18.25 8.46 -10.54
C PRO A 76 -16.89 7.78 -10.41
N SER A 77 -16.22 7.63 -11.55
CA SER A 77 -14.81 7.22 -11.57
C SER A 77 -13.95 8.29 -10.89
N GLU A 78 -13.05 7.87 -10.01
CA GLU A 78 -12.09 8.75 -9.33
C GLU A 78 -10.66 8.41 -9.76
N PRO A 79 -9.80 9.41 -10.05
CA PRO A 79 -8.40 9.16 -10.36
C PRO A 79 -7.67 8.43 -9.23
N ALA A 80 -6.74 7.54 -9.57
CA ALA A 80 -5.99 6.76 -8.58
C ALA A 80 -5.06 7.64 -7.71
N MET A 81 -4.50 8.70 -8.27
CA MET A 81 -3.52 9.55 -7.58
C MET A 81 -4.02 10.11 -6.24
N PRO A 82 -5.18 10.78 -6.15
CA PRO A 82 -5.71 11.27 -4.86
C PRO A 82 -5.98 10.13 -3.86
N ILE A 83 -6.47 8.99 -4.34
CA ILE A 83 -6.77 7.82 -3.50
C ILE A 83 -5.48 7.27 -2.90
N LEU A 84 -4.45 7.06 -3.71
CA LEU A 84 -3.16 6.55 -3.26
C LEU A 84 -2.46 7.53 -2.32
N SER A 85 -2.57 8.83 -2.59
CA SER A 85 -2.04 9.87 -1.70
C SER A 85 -2.71 9.83 -0.32
N ALA A 86 -4.03 9.70 -0.27
CA ALA A 86 -4.77 9.61 0.99
C ALA A 86 -4.45 8.33 1.78
N LEU A 87 -4.25 7.21 1.09
CA LEU A 87 -3.94 5.91 1.70
C LEU A 87 -2.48 5.80 2.16
N GLY A 88 -1.56 6.55 1.59
CA GLY A 88 -0.12 6.35 1.79
C GLY A 88 0.34 6.42 3.24
N HIS A 89 -0.17 7.37 4.02
CA HIS A 89 0.10 7.47 5.45
C HIS A 89 -0.41 6.23 6.21
N ASP A 90 -1.64 5.82 5.97
CA ASP A 90 -2.28 4.72 6.70
C ASP A 90 -1.64 3.38 6.36
N VAL A 91 -1.19 3.19 5.12
CA VAL A 91 -0.43 2.00 4.71
C VAL A 91 0.88 1.88 5.51
N ILE A 92 1.63 2.98 5.68
CA ILE A 92 2.86 2.97 6.49
C ILE A 92 2.53 2.71 7.96
N ALA A 93 1.51 3.36 8.50
CA ALA A 93 1.09 3.22 9.89
C ALA A 93 0.58 1.79 10.22
N ALA A 94 -0.02 1.11 9.25
CA ALA A 94 -0.56 -0.24 9.41
C ALA A 94 0.49 -1.36 9.38
N ILE A 95 1.77 -1.05 9.10
CA ILE A 95 2.82 -2.07 9.09
C ILE A 95 3.11 -2.54 10.52
N GLU A 96 2.82 -3.80 10.79
CA GLU A 96 3.07 -4.43 12.08
C GLU A 96 4.47 -5.06 12.16
N TRP A 97 5.08 -4.94 13.34
CA TRP A 97 6.41 -5.46 13.64
C TRP A 97 6.36 -6.44 14.81
N PRO A 98 6.00 -7.72 14.60
CA PRO A 98 5.70 -8.67 15.69
C PRO A 98 6.86 -8.88 16.66
N ASN A 99 8.10 -8.74 16.22
CA ASN A 99 9.30 -8.97 17.03
C ASN A 99 10.03 -7.69 17.45
N TYR A 100 9.52 -6.52 17.08
CA TYR A 100 10.20 -5.24 17.32
C TYR A 100 9.20 -4.21 17.84
N ARG A 101 9.67 -3.32 18.69
CA ARG A 101 8.88 -2.19 19.14
C ARG A 101 9.08 -1.01 18.21
N SER A 102 7.97 -0.42 17.76
CA SER A 102 7.99 0.88 17.12
C SER A 102 8.34 1.97 18.12
N GLN A 103 9.04 2.99 17.68
CA GLN A 103 9.45 4.15 18.48
C GLN A 103 9.22 5.44 17.71
N ARG A 104 9.01 6.50 18.44
CA ARG A 104 8.94 7.86 17.89
C ARG A 104 10.34 8.42 17.66
N TRP A 105 10.43 9.35 16.73
CA TRP A 105 11.64 10.14 16.50
C TRP A 105 11.25 11.61 16.24
N GLY A 106 12.19 12.53 16.50
CA GLY A 106 11.91 13.95 16.35
C GLY A 106 10.81 14.45 17.29
N SER A 107 10.01 15.38 16.79
CA SER A 107 8.88 16.01 17.50
C SER A 107 7.51 15.43 17.10
N GLU A 108 7.47 14.50 16.15
CA GLU A 108 6.24 13.95 15.60
C GLU A 108 5.64 12.85 16.48
N HIS A 109 4.40 12.49 16.20
CA HIS A 109 3.67 11.48 16.98
C HIS A 109 3.72 10.09 16.37
N GLU A 110 4.05 9.99 15.09
CA GLU A 110 4.15 8.75 14.33
C GLU A 110 5.24 7.84 14.90
N THR A 111 5.03 6.56 14.71
CA THR A 111 5.95 5.52 15.19
C THR A 111 6.32 4.55 14.08
N PHE A 112 7.57 4.11 14.07
CA PHE A 112 8.04 3.06 13.17
C PHE A 112 9.16 2.25 13.85
N VAL A 113 9.52 1.09 13.30
CA VAL A 113 10.59 0.25 13.86
C VAL A 113 11.96 0.96 13.85
N ARG A 114 12.17 1.86 12.89
CA ARG A 114 13.35 2.74 12.78
C ARG A 114 12.91 4.08 12.18
N PRO A 115 13.60 5.20 12.48
CA PRO A 115 13.29 6.48 11.85
C PRO A 115 13.27 6.39 10.33
N ILE A 116 12.15 6.75 9.73
CA ILE A 116 12.02 6.86 8.27
C ILE A 116 12.84 8.08 7.84
N ARG A 117 13.63 7.93 6.77
CA ARG A 117 14.50 8.98 6.27
C ARG A 117 14.20 9.40 4.84
N TRP A 118 13.46 8.61 4.10
CA TRP A 118 12.95 8.92 2.78
C TRP A 118 11.75 8.05 2.47
N ILE A 119 10.89 8.56 1.61
CA ILE A 119 9.77 7.85 1.01
C ILE A 119 9.90 8.06 -0.50
N CYS A 120 10.05 6.97 -1.26
CA CYS A 120 9.95 6.98 -2.72
C CYS A 120 8.59 6.40 -3.08
N SER A 121 7.70 7.22 -3.66
CA SER A 121 6.33 6.80 -3.97
C SER A 121 5.93 7.30 -5.34
N LEU A 122 5.70 6.37 -6.27
CA LEU A 122 5.46 6.65 -7.69
C LEU A 122 4.24 5.88 -8.21
N LEU A 123 3.46 6.54 -9.05
CA LEU A 123 2.47 5.94 -9.94
C LEU A 123 2.90 6.25 -11.38
N GLY A 124 3.41 5.24 -12.10
CA GLY A 124 4.12 5.49 -13.35
C GLY A 124 5.32 6.40 -13.10
N SER A 125 5.41 7.53 -13.80
CA SER A 125 6.47 8.54 -13.64
C SER A 125 6.12 9.67 -12.66
N GLU A 126 4.91 9.68 -12.10
CA GLU A 126 4.44 10.76 -11.24
C GLU A 126 4.64 10.40 -9.76
N VAL A 127 5.05 11.39 -8.98
CA VAL A 127 5.19 11.24 -7.52
C VAL A 127 3.80 11.21 -6.88
N VAL A 128 3.51 10.14 -6.14
CA VAL A 128 2.34 10.09 -5.27
C VAL A 128 2.68 10.82 -3.98
N PRO A 129 2.01 11.94 -3.67
CA PRO A 129 2.29 12.70 -2.45
C PRO A 129 1.90 11.90 -1.20
N VAL A 130 2.89 11.52 -0.40
CA VAL A 130 2.71 10.82 0.88
C VAL A 130 3.58 11.53 1.91
N THR A 131 3.03 11.83 3.07
CA THR A 131 3.79 12.35 4.21
C THR A 131 3.62 11.43 5.39
N TYR A 132 4.73 11.09 6.05
CA TYR A 132 4.73 10.33 7.29
C TYR A 132 5.76 10.95 8.25
N ALA A 133 5.31 11.40 9.40
CA ALA A 133 6.07 12.25 10.31
C ALA A 133 6.61 13.50 9.56
N ASP A 134 7.90 13.75 9.63
CA ASP A 134 8.61 14.86 8.99
C ASP A 134 9.11 14.56 7.57
N VAL A 135 8.75 13.40 6.99
CA VAL A 135 9.24 12.96 5.68
C VAL A 135 8.13 13.00 4.65
N THR A 136 8.34 13.74 3.58
CA THR A 136 7.47 13.77 2.40
C THR A 136 8.10 12.94 1.26
N SER A 137 7.25 12.27 0.49
CA SER A 137 7.66 11.43 -0.63
C SER A 137 8.27 12.23 -1.78
N GLY A 138 9.14 11.56 -2.51
CA GLY A 138 9.73 12.02 -3.75
C GLY A 138 9.93 10.84 -4.70
N ASN A 139 10.70 11.07 -5.75
CA ASN A 139 11.12 10.07 -6.73
C ASN A 139 12.56 9.62 -6.52
N THR A 140 13.13 9.80 -5.35
CA THR A 140 14.51 9.40 -5.05
C THR A 140 14.59 8.25 -4.08
N THR A 141 15.58 7.39 -4.23
CA THR A 141 16.00 6.38 -3.27
C THR A 141 17.44 6.61 -2.84
N ARG A 142 17.98 5.79 -1.95
CA ARG A 142 19.37 5.91 -1.48
C ARG A 142 20.14 4.65 -1.81
N GLY A 143 21.35 4.82 -2.28
CA GLY A 143 22.29 3.74 -2.60
C GLY A 143 22.98 3.18 -1.35
N HIS A 144 24.00 2.35 -1.60
CA HIS A 144 24.89 1.87 -0.55
C HIS A 144 25.60 3.04 0.12
N ARG A 145 25.64 3.03 1.45
CA ARG A 145 26.05 4.18 2.25
C ARG A 145 27.46 4.68 1.97
N VAL A 146 28.36 3.79 1.57
CA VAL A 146 29.78 4.09 1.29
C VAL A 146 30.08 4.05 -0.20
N LEU A 147 29.60 3.02 -0.93
CA LEU A 147 29.96 2.81 -2.33
C LEU A 147 29.18 3.71 -3.30
N ALA A 148 27.95 4.07 -2.96
CA ALA A 148 27.09 4.98 -3.73
C ALA A 148 26.28 5.88 -2.79
N PRO A 149 26.93 6.79 -2.05
CA PRO A 149 26.24 7.66 -1.12
C PRO A 149 25.36 8.66 -1.86
N GLY A 150 24.30 9.11 -1.17
CA GLY A 150 23.40 10.14 -1.69
C GLY A 150 22.07 9.59 -2.21
N GLU A 151 21.41 10.44 -2.99
CA GLU A 151 20.10 10.17 -3.55
C GLU A 151 20.23 9.79 -5.02
N HIS A 152 19.45 8.80 -5.42
CA HIS A 152 19.39 8.29 -6.78
C HIS A 152 17.96 8.40 -7.29
N ALA A 153 17.77 9.06 -8.42
CA ALA A 153 16.46 9.26 -9.02
C ALA A 153 15.89 7.93 -9.56
N VAL A 154 14.63 7.73 -9.32
CA VAL A 154 13.84 6.61 -9.87
C VAL A 154 12.83 7.24 -10.83
N ALA A 155 12.96 6.95 -12.11
CA ALA A 155 12.09 7.52 -13.14
C ALA A 155 10.68 6.91 -13.10
N GLU A 156 10.61 5.61 -12.82
CA GLU A 156 9.37 4.82 -12.76
C GLU A 156 9.58 3.58 -11.89
N PRO A 157 8.52 2.95 -11.37
CA PRO A 157 8.63 1.78 -10.49
C PRO A 157 9.42 0.61 -11.11
N ALA A 158 9.32 0.38 -12.42
CA ALA A 158 10.03 -0.68 -13.11
C ALA A 158 11.56 -0.50 -13.10
N ALA A 159 12.03 0.74 -13.01
CA ALA A 159 13.46 1.06 -12.95
C ALA A 159 14.07 0.88 -11.55
N TYR A 160 13.26 0.71 -10.51
CA TYR A 160 13.70 0.75 -9.11
C TYR A 160 14.78 -0.28 -8.77
N GLU A 161 14.60 -1.53 -9.18
CA GLU A 161 15.59 -2.58 -8.89
C GLU A 161 16.92 -2.34 -9.60
N GLN A 162 16.89 -1.84 -10.84
CA GLN A 162 18.11 -1.52 -11.57
C GLN A 162 18.83 -0.33 -10.93
N VAL A 163 18.11 0.71 -10.52
CA VAL A 163 18.71 1.86 -9.79
C VAL A 163 19.37 1.39 -8.49
N LEU A 164 18.76 0.46 -7.76
CA LEU A 164 19.37 -0.11 -6.56
C LEU A 164 20.64 -0.90 -6.89
N LYS A 165 20.61 -1.76 -7.91
CA LYS A 165 21.76 -2.56 -8.35
C LYS A 165 22.93 -1.68 -8.77
N ASP A 166 22.68 -0.63 -9.56
CA ASP A 166 23.67 0.34 -9.97
C ASP A 166 24.24 1.15 -8.81
N SER A 167 23.48 1.20 -7.70
CA SER A 167 23.86 1.87 -6.46
C SER A 167 24.35 0.90 -5.38
N TYR A 168 24.84 -0.27 -5.78
CA TYR A 168 25.40 -1.32 -4.92
C TYR A 168 24.42 -1.83 -3.84
N VAL A 169 23.16 -1.95 -4.18
CA VAL A 169 22.12 -2.52 -3.31
C VAL A 169 21.39 -3.62 -4.06
N LEU A 170 21.36 -4.81 -3.48
CA LEU A 170 20.69 -5.97 -4.06
C LEU A 170 19.42 -6.34 -3.28
N GLY A 171 18.43 -6.88 -3.96
CA GLY A 171 17.29 -7.56 -3.36
C GLY A 171 17.71 -8.78 -2.56
N ALA A 172 16.86 -9.30 -1.67
CA ALA A 172 17.22 -10.42 -0.77
C ALA A 172 17.67 -11.66 -1.53
N GLU A 173 16.94 -12.07 -2.56
CA GLU A 173 17.26 -13.24 -3.39
C GLU A 173 18.58 -13.07 -4.13
N ALA A 174 18.82 -11.89 -4.70
CA ALA A 174 20.07 -11.60 -5.41
C ALA A 174 21.27 -11.56 -4.45
N ARG A 175 21.11 -11.06 -3.22
CA ARG A 175 22.16 -11.11 -2.19
C ARG A 175 22.48 -12.54 -1.80
N GLU A 176 21.44 -13.35 -1.56
CA GLU A 176 21.60 -14.78 -1.24
C GLU A 176 22.39 -15.50 -2.34
N ALA A 177 21.98 -15.31 -3.60
CA ALA A 177 22.65 -15.89 -4.74
C ALA A 177 24.13 -15.48 -4.83
N ALA A 178 24.44 -14.19 -4.68
CA ALA A 178 25.80 -13.68 -4.72
C ALA A 178 26.69 -14.24 -3.59
N ILE A 179 26.13 -14.39 -2.38
CA ILE A 179 26.88 -14.99 -1.25
C ILE A 179 27.16 -16.47 -1.51
N ARG A 180 26.18 -17.23 -2.03
CA ARG A 180 26.37 -18.66 -2.36
C ARG A 180 27.41 -18.83 -3.49
N GLU A 181 27.37 -18.01 -4.51
CA GLU A 181 28.35 -17.99 -5.60
C GLU A 181 29.77 -17.69 -5.07
N GLY A 182 29.90 -16.67 -4.20
CA GLY A 182 31.16 -16.35 -3.56
C GLY A 182 31.72 -17.48 -2.70
N ILE A 183 30.87 -18.17 -1.95
CA ILE A 183 31.26 -19.36 -1.16
C ILE A 183 31.78 -20.47 -2.09
N ALA A 184 31.04 -20.79 -3.15
CA ALA A 184 31.42 -21.81 -4.11
C ALA A 184 32.75 -21.49 -4.80
N ALA A 185 33.00 -20.21 -5.13
CA ALA A 185 34.27 -19.78 -5.70
C ALA A 185 35.46 -20.00 -4.74
N ILE A 186 35.29 -19.66 -3.45
CA ILE A 186 36.31 -19.87 -2.42
C ILE A 186 36.61 -21.36 -2.23
N GLU A 187 35.57 -22.22 -2.20
CA GLU A 187 35.77 -23.67 -2.10
C GLU A 187 36.51 -24.25 -3.31
N ALA A 188 36.21 -23.76 -4.51
CA ALA A 188 36.88 -24.15 -5.73
C ALA A 188 38.38 -23.75 -5.75
N GLU A 189 38.73 -22.57 -5.25
CA GLU A 189 40.10 -22.08 -5.11
C GLU A 189 40.92 -22.83 -4.07
N ARG A 190 40.25 -23.48 -3.11
CA ARG A 190 40.87 -24.16 -1.97
C ARG A 190 40.39 -25.61 -1.87
N PRO A 191 40.92 -26.52 -2.68
CA PRO A 191 40.50 -27.91 -2.66
C PRO A 191 40.57 -28.55 -1.26
N GLY A 192 39.46 -29.16 -0.86
CA GLY A 192 39.30 -29.75 0.49
C GLY A 192 38.78 -28.83 1.57
N SER A 193 38.55 -27.55 1.25
CA SER A 193 37.80 -26.64 2.14
C SER A 193 36.30 -26.86 1.99
N HIS A 194 35.57 -26.65 3.06
CA HIS A 194 34.11 -26.61 3.06
C HIS A 194 33.64 -25.49 4.00
N VAL A 195 32.72 -24.66 3.49
CA VAL A 195 32.10 -23.56 4.26
C VAL A 195 30.80 -24.08 4.84
N ASP A 196 30.76 -24.25 6.15
CA ASP A 196 29.52 -24.59 6.83
C ASP A 196 28.55 -23.39 6.83
N THR A 197 27.35 -23.60 6.32
CA THR A 197 26.31 -22.57 6.21
C THR A 197 25.03 -22.98 6.95
N PRO A 198 25.03 -23.03 8.29
CA PRO A 198 23.81 -23.29 9.04
C PRO A 198 22.74 -22.27 8.65
N ALA A 199 21.54 -22.73 8.34
CA ALA A 199 20.47 -21.90 7.78
C ALA A 199 20.24 -20.58 8.53
N ARG A 200 20.18 -20.64 9.86
CA ARG A 200 19.98 -19.47 10.70
C ARG A 200 21.09 -18.43 10.54
N ILE A 201 22.35 -18.87 10.52
CA ILE A 201 23.51 -17.96 10.39
C ILE A 201 23.57 -17.40 8.97
N PHE A 202 23.30 -18.23 7.97
CA PHE A 202 23.25 -17.81 6.59
C PHE A 202 22.17 -16.72 6.37
N ASP A 203 20.97 -16.93 6.91
CA ASP A 203 19.89 -15.93 6.85
C ASP A 203 20.27 -14.61 7.54
N GLU A 204 20.95 -14.68 8.68
CA GLU A 204 21.47 -13.49 9.37
C GLU A 204 22.47 -12.73 8.50
N VAL A 205 23.41 -13.42 7.86
CA VAL A 205 24.40 -12.80 6.96
C VAL A 205 23.71 -12.13 5.77
N VAL A 206 22.79 -12.84 5.09
CA VAL A 206 21.99 -12.26 3.98
C VAL A 206 21.27 -10.99 4.41
N ASN A 207 20.78 -10.94 5.64
CA ASN A 207 20.02 -9.79 6.15
C ASN A 207 20.90 -8.66 6.73
N LEU A 208 22.19 -8.86 6.88
CA LEU A 208 23.15 -7.82 7.30
C LEU A 208 23.79 -7.09 6.10
N CYS A 209 23.82 -7.72 4.91
CA CYS A 209 24.35 -7.14 3.69
C CYS A 209 23.30 -6.29 2.94
N GLU A 210 23.76 -5.40 2.07
CA GLU A 210 22.94 -4.63 1.12
C GLU A 210 23.16 -5.05 -0.33
#